data_4556fb89c98e6fb4cb69847419bcc968
#
_entry.id   4556fb89c98e6fb4cb69847419bcc968
#
_cell.length_a   1.000
_cell.length_b   1.000
_cell.length_c   1.000
_cell.angle_alpha   90.00
_cell.angle_beta   90.00
_cell.angle_gamma   90.00
#
_symmetry.space_group_name_H-M   'P 1'
#
loop_
_entity.id
_entity.type
_entity.pdbx_description
1 polymer ?
#
loop_
_entity_poly.entity_id
_entity_poly.type
_entity_poly.pdbx_seq_one_letter_code
_entity_poly.pdbx_strand_id
1 'polypeptide(L)'
;MNNNLILTEFARVINSDRYQYTESDIFLMENMQNKIAVFDMFFRKTEDGGFAVVSGIQEVIHLIEVLNTTSEEEKRKYFSKILEEEHLINFLAKMKFTGDLYAIQDGEIVYPNEPIITIKAPLIEAKILETPILNIMNMNMAIATKASMVTRAADPVKVLAFGSRRAHGFDSAVEGNKAAIIGGCYGHSNLVTEYKYGIPSNGTMSHSYIQAFGVGAEAEKEAFVTFIKHRRQRKNNSLILLVDTYDTIHIGIENAIKAFKECGIDDSYEGVYGVRLDSGDLAYQSKKCRKRFDEEGFTKAKITLTNSLDEQLIRSLREQGACVDMYGVGDAIAVSKSYPCFGGVYKIVELDEVPLIKISGDVIKISNPGFKEVYRIFDKDGFAYADLISLVKNDNDKEKLLNHEELMIRDEKYEFKNSLLKKDEYTYKKLTKIYIKDGVIDKELHDELFDIMKSQKHYFDSLAKVSPERKRLENPHSYKVDLSSDLINLKYGLINKIKNV
;
A
#
# COMPACT_ATOMS: atom_id res chain seq x y z
N MET A 1 5.13 -21.08 -33.09
CA MET A 1 5.41 -20.00 -32.09
C MET A 1 5.62 -20.66 -30.75
N ASN A 2 6.74 -20.39 -30.09
CA ASN A 2 7.02 -20.95 -28.76
C ASN A 2 5.97 -20.45 -27.76
N ASN A 3 5.09 -21.35 -27.31
CA ASN A 3 4.09 -21.09 -26.25
C ASN A 3 4.73 -20.75 -24.87
N ASN A 4 6.03 -20.47 -24.82
CA ASN A 4 6.80 -20.28 -23.59
C ASN A 4 6.77 -18.84 -23.05
N LEU A 5 6.07 -17.90 -23.71
CA LEU A 5 6.00 -16.49 -23.26
C LEU A 5 4.73 -16.15 -22.48
N ILE A 6 3.73 -17.02 -22.48
CA ILE A 6 2.50 -16.80 -21.71
C ILE A 6 2.66 -17.49 -20.35
N LEU A 7 2.83 -16.71 -19.31
CA LEU A 7 2.82 -17.18 -17.93
C LEU A 7 1.37 -17.23 -17.42
N THR A 8 1.01 -18.32 -16.72
CA THR A 8 -0.27 -18.43 -16.03
C THR A 8 -0.19 -17.73 -14.65
N GLU A 9 -1.32 -17.62 -13.95
CA GLU A 9 -1.35 -17.08 -12.58
C GLU A 9 -0.43 -17.89 -11.64
N PHE A 10 -0.26 -19.18 -11.86
CA PHE A 10 0.65 -20.02 -11.08
C PHE A 10 2.12 -19.55 -11.15
N ALA A 11 2.51 -18.86 -12.21
CA ALA A 11 3.85 -18.28 -12.30
C ALA A 11 4.16 -17.28 -11.16
N ARG A 12 3.13 -16.64 -10.60
CA ARG A 12 3.28 -15.75 -9.43
C ARG A 12 3.66 -16.51 -8.17
N VAL A 13 3.13 -17.73 -8.00
CA VAL A 13 3.47 -18.63 -6.88
C VAL A 13 4.93 -19.06 -6.94
N ILE A 14 5.43 -19.37 -8.15
CA ILE A 14 6.81 -19.80 -8.36
C ILE A 14 7.80 -18.63 -8.59
N ASN A 15 7.36 -17.40 -8.44
CA ASN A 15 8.22 -16.20 -8.44
C ASN A 15 9.07 -16.16 -7.17
N SER A 16 10.03 -17.09 -7.07
CA SER A 16 10.81 -17.36 -5.87
C SER A 16 12.30 -17.38 -6.17
N ASP A 17 13.11 -17.08 -5.17
CA ASP A 17 14.55 -17.26 -5.26
C ASP A 17 14.92 -18.75 -5.22
N ARG A 18 15.92 -19.14 -5.99
CA ARG A 18 16.36 -20.54 -6.14
C ARG A 18 16.65 -21.22 -4.78
N TYR A 19 17.23 -20.51 -3.81
CA TYR A 19 17.60 -21.09 -2.52
C TYR A 19 16.39 -21.66 -1.76
N GLN A 20 15.19 -21.13 -1.96
CA GLN A 20 13.98 -21.63 -1.30
C GLN A 20 13.69 -23.08 -1.71
N TYR A 21 13.90 -23.40 -2.97
CA TYR A 21 13.74 -24.78 -3.49
C TYR A 21 14.94 -25.66 -3.12
N THR A 22 16.17 -25.14 -3.15
CA THR A 22 17.37 -25.87 -2.73
C THR A 22 17.27 -26.28 -1.26
N GLU A 23 16.84 -25.37 -0.38
CA GLU A 23 16.63 -25.69 1.04
C GLU A 23 15.43 -26.63 1.24
N SER A 24 14.36 -26.49 0.47
CA SER A 24 13.20 -27.37 0.52
C SER A 24 13.52 -28.81 0.13
N ASP A 25 14.42 -28.99 -0.84
CA ASP A 25 14.94 -30.29 -1.22
C ASP A 25 15.65 -31.00 -0.04
N ILE A 26 16.52 -30.27 0.65
CA ILE A 26 17.21 -30.77 1.85
C ILE A 26 16.20 -31.08 2.97
N PHE A 27 15.23 -30.19 3.22
CA PHE A 27 14.20 -30.44 4.22
C PHE A 27 13.36 -31.67 3.91
N LEU A 28 13.10 -31.94 2.64
CA LEU A 28 12.37 -33.13 2.23
C LEU A 28 13.20 -34.40 2.44
N MET A 29 14.51 -34.39 2.08
CA MET A 29 15.42 -35.53 2.31
C MET A 29 15.60 -35.84 3.81
N GLU A 30 15.61 -34.81 4.66
CA GLU A 30 15.73 -34.94 6.12
C GLU A 30 14.38 -35.21 6.83
N ASN A 31 13.29 -35.42 6.09
CA ASN A 31 11.94 -35.66 6.60
C ASN A 31 11.40 -34.54 7.51
N MET A 32 11.79 -33.28 7.23
CA MET A 32 11.39 -32.11 7.99
C MET A 32 10.14 -31.42 7.44
N GLN A 33 9.58 -31.85 6.30
CA GLN A 33 8.47 -31.21 5.59
C GLN A 33 7.20 -31.04 6.42
N ASN A 34 6.99 -31.90 7.41
CA ASN A 34 5.80 -31.87 8.28
C ASN A 34 6.01 -31.05 9.57
N LYS A 35 7.21 -30.53 9.82
CA LYS A 35 7.44 -29.63 10.97
C LYS A 35 6.65 -28.36 10.80
N ILE A 36 5.97 -27.92 11.85
CA ILE A 36 5.17 -26.69 11.81
C ILE A 36 6.08 -25.50 12.09
N ALA A 37 6.23 -24.65 11.09
CA ALA A 37 7.03 -23.43 11.17
C ALA A 37 6.13 -22.19 11.29
N VAL A 38 6.59 -21.21 12.05
CA VAL A 38 6.00 -19.87 12.11
C VAL A 38 6.98 -18.88 11.51
N PHE A 39 6.53 -18.13 10.52
CA PHE A 39 7.29 -17.07 9.87
C PHE A 39 6.55 -15.74 10.02
N ASP A 40 7.27 -14.68 10.35
CA ASP A 40 6.75 -13.32 10.36
C ASP A 40 7.29 -12.49 9.21
N MET A 41 6.41 -11.74 8.54
CA MET A 41 6.73 -10.64 7.65
C MET A 41 6.58 -9.33 8.41
N PHE A 42 7.65 -8.51 8.39
CA PHE A 42 7.69 -7.19 9.01
C PHE A 42 8.71 -6.28 8.30
N PHE A 43 8.73 -4.99 8.63
CA PHE A 43 9.76 -4.05 8.17
C PHE A 43 10.46 -3.40 9.37
N ARG A 44 11.65 -2.79 9.15
CA ARG A 44 12.50 -2.28 10.24
C ARG A 44 12.51 -0.78 10.39
N LYS A 45 12.19 -0.06 9.33
CA LYS A 45 12.18 1.41 9.31
C LYS A 45 11.31 1.91 8.18
N THR A 46 10.81 3.13 8.32
CA THR A 46 10.32 3.97 7.23
C THR A 46 11.37 5.04 6.90
N GLU A 47 11.32 5.65 5.73
CA GLU A 47 12.28 6.66 5.32
C GLU A 47 12.21 7.91 6.22
N ASP A 48 11.00 8.37 6.49
CA ASP A 48 10.72 9.55 7.31
C ASP A 48 10.65 9.27 8.82
N GLY A 49 10.80 8.01 9.25
CA GLY A 49 10.64 7.57 10.63
C GLY A 49 9.20 7.54 11.14
N GLY A 50 8.22 7.73 10.25
CA GLY A 50 6.79 7.70 10.56
C GLY A 50 6.19 6.29 10.52
N PHE A 51 5.02 6.17 9.94
CA PHE A 51 4.26 4.92 9.81
C PHE A 51 4.19 4.43 8.36
N ALA A 52 3.73 3.20 8.18
CA ALA A 52 3.38 2.63 6.89
C ALA A 52 1.88 2.31 6.82
N VAL A 53 1.36 2.17 5.60
CA VAL A 53 -0.01 1.74 5.33
C VAL A 53 0.01 0.33 4.78
N VAL A 54 -0.71 -0.59 5.41
CA VAL A 54 -0.83 -1.98 4.93
C VAL A 54 -1.62 -2.00 3.64
N SER A 55 -1.09 -2.68 2.64
CA SER A 55 -1.76 -2.99 1.38
C SER A 55 -1.10 -4.21 0.75
N GLY A 56 -1.88 -5.13 0.21
CA GLY A 56 -1.39 -6.34 -0.45
C GLY A 56 -1.87 -7.65 0.18
N ILE A 57 -2.62 -7.61 1.27
CA ILE A 57 -3.11 -8.84 1.94
C ILE A 57 -4.06 -9.62 1.00
N GLN A 58 -4.90 -8.92 0.25
CA GLN A 58 -5.79 -9.55 -0.73
C GLN A 58 -5.01 -10.36 -1.76
N GLU A 59 -3.92 -9.80 -2.31
CA GLU A 59 -3.08 -10.47 -3.30
C GLU A 59 -2.32 -11.66 -2.71
N VAL A 60 -1.94 -11.60 -1.44
CA VAL A 60 -1.31 -12.73 -0.74
C VAL A 60 -2.31 -13.88 -0.56
N ILE A 61 -3.56 -13.59 -0.20
CA ILE A 61 -4.62 -14.60 -0.11
C ILE A 61 -4.88 -15.21 -1.48
N HIS A 62 -5.00 -14.39 -2.52
CA HIS A 62 -5.18 -14.86 -3.89
C HIS A 62 -4.01 -15.73 -4.38
N LEU A 63 -2.76 -15.39 -4.04
CA LEU A 63 -1.58 -16.20 -4.31
C LEU A 63 -1.73 -17.63 -3.73
N ILE A 64 -2.18 -17.73 -2.48
CA ILE A 64 -2.41 -19.00 -1.80
C ILE A 64 -3.59 -19.77 -2.45
N GLU A 65 -4.65 -19.07 -2.83
CA GLU A 65 -5.76 -19.65 -3.57
C GLU A 65 -5.31 -20.26 -4.90
N VAL A 66 -4.49 -19.55 -5.66
CA VAL A 66 -3.89 -20.04 -6.91
C VAL A 66 -3.04 -21.28 -6.65
N LEU A 67 -2.21 -21.28 -5.60
CA LEU A 67 -1.45 -22.46 -5.20
C LEU A 67 -2.37 -23.66 -4.93
N ASN A 68 -3.49 -23.44 -4.24
CA ASN A 68 -4.41 -24.52 -3.84
C ASN A 68 -5.30 -25.03 -4.97
N THR A 69 -5.65 -24.18 -5.93
CA THR A 69 -6.58 -24.50 -7.03
C THR A 69 -5.89 -24.98 -8.30
N THR A 70 -4.61 -24.68 -8.49
CA THR A 70 -3.83 -25.14 -9.66
C THR A 70 -3.69 -26.67 -9.61
N SER A 71 -3.94 -27.35 -10.75
CA SER A 71 -3.88 -28.79 -10.84
C SER A 71 -2.46 -29.35 -10.63
N GLU A 72 -2.37 -30.61 -10.17
CA GLU A 72 -1.09 -31.31 -10.01
C GLU A 72 -0.31 -31.37 -11.35
N GLU A 73 -1.01 -31.61 -12.45
CA GLU A 73 -0.41 -31.67 -13.79
C GLU A 73 0.22 -30.33 -14.20
N GLU A 74 -0.49 -29.23 -13.96
CA GLU A 74 0.03 -27.89 -14.28
C GLU A 74 1.22 -27.52 -13.40
N LYS A 75 1.16 -27.74 -12.09
CA LYS A 75 2.28 -27.55 -11.17
C LYS A 75 3.51 -28.36 -11.60
N ARG A 76 3.31 -29.65 -11.89
CA ARG A 76 4.38 -30.53 -12.39
C ARG A 76 5.02 -29.98 -13.66
N LYS A 77 4.23 -29.52 -14.62
CA LYS A 77 4.70 -28.92 -15.86
C LYS A 77 5.62 -27.72 -15.63
N TYR A 78 5.32 -26.88 -14.62
CA TYR A 78 6.20 -25.78 -14.24
C TYR A 78 7.47 -26.27 -13.56
N PHE A 79 7.35 -27.07 -12.50
CA PHE A 79 8.50 -27.52 -11.72
C PHE A 79 9.48 -28.36 -12.52
N SER A 80 9.03 -29.25 -13.41
CA SER A 80 9.91 -30.06 -14.27
C SER A 80 10.71 -29.25 -15.30
N LYS A 81 10.40 -27.97 -15.51
CA LYS A 81 11.20 -27.07 -16.36
C LYS A 81 12.31 -26.34 -15.61
N ILE A 82 12.22 -26.28 -14.28
CA ILE A 82 13.10 -25.44 -13.46
C ILE A 82 13.87 -26.22 -12.39
N LEU A 83 13.43 -27.44 -12.06
CA LEU A 83 14.05 -28.33 -11.08
C LEU A 83 14.46 -29.64 -11.77
N GLU A 84 15.49 -30.28 -11.24
CA GLU A 84 16.01 -31.58 -11.69
C GLU A 84 15.66 -32.73 -10.73
N GLU A 85 15.37 -32.39 -9.45
CA GLU A 85 15.12 -33.31 -8.35
C GLU A 85 13.69 -33.88 -8.43
N GLU A 86 13.53 -35.09 -9.00
CA GLU A 86 12.22 -35.67 -9.27
C GLU A 86 11.37 -35.88 -7.98
N HIS A 87 11.99 -36.19 -6.84
CA HIS A 87 11.27 -36.35 -5.57
C HIS A 87 10.72 -35.01 -5.06
N LEU A 88 11.45 -33.89 -5.24
CA LEU A 88 10.97 -32.55 -4.92
C LEU A 88 9.86 -32.12 -5.87
N ILE A 89 10.00 -32.38 -7.18
CA ILE A 89 8.96 -32.10 -8.19
C ILE A 89 7.67 -32.84 -7.83
N ASN A 90 7.77 -34.12 -7.46
CA ASN A 90 6.61 -34.93 -7.03
C ASN A 90 5.93 -34.38 -5.77
N PHE A 91 6.69 -33.90 -4.81
CA PHE A 91 6.15 -33.27 -3.59
C PHE A 91 5.46 -31.94 -3.93
N LEU A 92 6.14 -31.03 -4.60
CA LEU A 92 5.65 -29.71 -4.95
C LEU A 92 4.41 -29.74 -5.88
N ALA A 93 4.35 -30.70 -6.80
CA ALA A 93 3.19 -30.87 -7.68
C ALA A 93 1.89 -31.19 -6.90
N LYS A 94 2.00 -31.95 -5.79
CA LYS A 94 0.86 -32.30 -4.93
C LYS A 94 0.60 -31.29 -3.84
N MET A 95 1.55 -30.40 -3.58
CA MET A 95 1.50 -29.49 -2.44
C MET A 95 0.31 -28.55 -2.55
N LYS A 96 -0.34 -28.33 -1.41
CA LYS A 96 -1.33 -27.30 -1.14
C LYS A 96 -0.89 -26.56 0.13
N PHE A 97 -1.31 -25.33 0.28
CA PHE A 97 -1.17 -24.64 1.56
C PHE A 97 -2.23 -25.18 2.51
N THR A 98 -1.79 -25.74 3.61
CA THR A 98 -2.65 -26.37 4.64
C THR A 98 -2.57 -25.66 6.00
N GLY A 99 -1.77 -24.60 6.07
CA GLY A 99 -1.53 -23.84 7.28
C GLY A 99 -2.48 -22.68 7.51
N ASP A 100 -2.07 -21.80 8.43
CA ASP A 100 -2.79 -20.59 8.82
C ASP A 100 -2.09 -19.33 8.29
N LEU A 101 -2.87 -18.36 7.87
CA LEU A 101 -2.41 -17.01 7.56
C LEU A 101 -3.07 -16.00 8.51
N TYR A 102 -2.22 -15.34 9.28
CA TYR A 102 -2.59 -14.22 10.14
C TYR A 102 -2.06 -12.94 9.51
N ALA A 103 -2.85 -11.87 9.49
CA ALA A 103 -2.40 -10.58 8.94
C ALA A 103 -3.08 -9.39 9.61
N ILE A 104 -2.44 -8.23 9.46
CA ILE A 104 -3.03 -6.92 9.73
C ILE A 104 -3.75 -6.46 8.47
N GLN A 105 -4.95 -5.97 8.61
CA GLN A 105 -5.88 -5.62 7.52
C GLN A 105 -5.32 -4.53 6.59
N ASP A 106 -5.63 -4.59 5.29
CA ASP A 106 -5.36 -3.51 4.33
C ASP A 106 -6.01 -2.19 4.80
N GLY A 107 -5.25 -1.10 4.69
CA GLY A 107 -5.62 0.22 5.18
C GLY A 107 -5.24 0.48 6.65
N GLU A 108 -4.78 -0.52 7.41
CA GLU A 108 -4.29 -0.26 8.77
C GLU A 108 -2.93 0.46 8.73
N ILE A 109 -2.74 1.37 9.68
CA ILE A 109 -1.45 2.02 9.92
C ILE A 109 -0.60 1.11 10.79
N VAL A 110 0.64 0.89 10.38
CA VAL A 110 1.60 0.02 11.10
C VAL A 110 2.95 0.69 11.26
N TYR A 111 3.71 0.22 12.24
CA TYR A 111 5.01 0.76 12.59
C TYR A 111 6.11 -0.31 12.48
N PRO A 112 7.39 0.09 12.48
CA PRO A 112 8.51 -0.86 12.37
C PRO A 112 8.47 -1.98 13.43
N ASN A 113 8.86 -3.20 12.99
CA ASN A 113 8.97 -4.44 13.78
C ASN A 113 7.65 -5.12 14.17
N GLU A 114 6.50 -4.58 13.78
CA GLU A 114 5.23 -5.29 13.92
C GLU A 114 5.13 -6.43 12.92
N PRO A 115 4.76 -7.66 13.32
CA PRO A 115 4.42 -8.74 12.39
C PRO A 115 3.14 -8.38 11.64
N ILE A 116 3.28 -8.06 10.33
CA ILE A 116 2.17 -7.67 9.44
C ILE A 116 1.48 -8.92 8.89
N ILE A 117 2.28 -9.92 8.51
CA ILE A 117 1.80 -11.25 8.13
C ILE A 117 2.54 -12.26 8.98
N THR A 118 1.81 -13.23 9.50
CA THR A 118 2.38 -14.42 10.11
C THR A 118 1.81 -15.66 9.41
N ILE A 119 2.70 -16.50 8.88
CA ILE A 119 2.38 -17.80 8.31
C ILE A 119 2.74 -18.88 9.34
N LYS A 120 1.75 -19.70 9.71
CA LYS A 120 1.96 -20.91 10.52
C LYS A 120 1.57 -22.11 9.70
N ALA A 121 2.55 -22.86 9.19
CA ALA A 121 2.31 -23.94 8.24
C ALA A 121 3.45 -24.98 8.27
N PRO A 122 3.27 -26.15 7.62
CA PRO A 122 4.35 -27.06 7.33
C PRO A 122 5.54 -26.34 6.70
N LEU A 123 6.77 -26.67 7.11
CA LEU A 123 7.99 -25.91 6.86
C LEU A 123 8.20 -25.55 5.39
N ILE A 124 8.02 -26.48 4.47
CA ILE A 124 8.21 -26.22 3.03
C ILE A 124 7.11 -25.30 2.48
N GLU A 125 5.85 -25.48 2.91
CA GLU A 125 4.75 -24.60 2.50
C GLU A 125 5.00 -23.15 2.92
N ALA A 126 5.43 -22.93 4.17
CA ALA A 126 5.78 -21.60 4.67
C ALA A 126 7.01 -21.01 3.96
N LYS A 127 8.03 -21.85 3.68
CA LYS A 127 9.31 -21.42 3.11
C LYS A 127 9.19 -20.88 1.69
N ILE A 128 8.44 -21.55 0.82
CA ILE A 128 8.32 -21.14 -0.59
C ILE A 128 7.53 -19.85 -0.79
N LEU A 129 6.75 -19.43 0.19
CA LEU A 129 5.96 -18.19 0.14
C LEU A 129 6.78 -16.92 0.43
N GLU A 130 8.04 -17.02 0.87
CA GLU A 130 8.88 -15.88 1.26
C GLU A 130 8.96 -14.81 0.15
N THR A 131 9.50 -15.15 -1.02
CA THR A 131 9.71 -14.18 -2.10
C THR A 131 8.39 -13.66 -2.69
N PRO A 132 7.39 -14.51 -3.00
CA PRO A 132 6.11 -14.02 -3.51
C PRO A 132 5.40 -13.04 -2.54
N ILE A 133 5.32 -13.36 -1.25
CA ILE A 133 4.74 -12.48 -0.23
C ILE A 133 5.51 -11.16 -0.17
N LEU A 134 6.84 -11.21 -0.06
CA LEU A 134 7.66 -10.00 0.01
C LEU A 134 7.55 -9.13 -1.24
N ASN A 135 7.49 -9.74 -2.43
CA ASN A 135 7.32 -9.01 -3.69
C ASN A 135 5.99 -8.24 -3.72
N ILE A 136 4.88 -8.90 -3.33
CA ILE A 136 3.55 -8.30 -3.25
C ILE A 136 3.54 -7.17 -2.20
N MET A 137 3.94 -7.48 -0.98
CA MET A 137 3.79 -6.55 0.15
C MET A 137 4.72 -5.34 0.03
N ASN A 138 5.97 -5.53 -0.39
CA ASN A 138 6.91 -4.42 -0.56
C ASN A 138 6.39 -3.37 -1.55
N MET A 139 5.87 -3.80 -2.70
CA MET A 139 5.33 -2.91 -3.72
C MET A 139 4.07 -2.18 -3.23
N ASN A 140 3.09 -2.94 -2.76
CA ASN A 140 1.80 -2.37 -2.36
C ASN A 140 1.93 -1.43 -1.16
N MET A 141 2.68 -1.81 -0.13
CA MET A 141 2.91 -0.96 1.06
C MET A 141 3.71 0.29 0.72
N ALA A 142 4.74 0.21 -0.14
CA ALA A 142 5.50 1.37 -0.58
C ALA A 142 4.59 2.41 -1.26
N ILE A 143 3.74 1.95 -2.20
CA ILE A 143 2.83 2.83 -2.95
C ILE A 143 1.74 3.39 -2.05
N ALA A 144 1.10 2.57 -1.20
CA ALA A 144 0.06 3.05 -0.28
C ALA A 144 0.62 4.06 0.73
N THR A 145 1.81 3.82 1.28
CA THR A 145 2.48 4.75 2.19
C THR A 145 2.82 6.06 1.51
N LYS A 146 3.37 6.01 0.29
CA LYS A 146 3.67 7.22 -0.50
C LYS A 146 2.40 7.99 -0.86
N ALA A 147 1.34 7.30 -1.25
CA ALA A 147 0.04 7.92 -1.50
C ALA A 147 -0.50 8.63 -0.25
N SER A 148 -0.36 8.01 0.95
CA SER A 148 -0.70 8.62 2.23
C SER A 148 0.09 9.92 2.49
N MET A 149 1.38 9.96 2.18
CA MET A 149 2.18 11.18 2.33
C MET A 149 1.68 12.30 1.42
N VAL A 150 1.46 11.96 0.14
CA VAL A 150 0.99 12.92 -0.88
C VAL A 150 -0.41 13.45 -0.56
N THR A 151 -1.33 12.56 -0.17
CA THR A 151 -2.72 12.96 0.15
C THR A 151 -2.80 13.80 1.41
N ARG A 152 -2.01 13.50 2.44
CA ARG A 152 -1.89 14.36 3.65
C ARG A 152 -1.30 15.74 3.33
N ALA A 153 -0.33 15.82 2.43
CA ALA A 153 0.21 17.10 1.97
C ALA A 153 -0.82 17.93 1.21
N ALA A 154 -1.67 17.26 0.44
CA ALA A 154 -2.71 17.89 -0.39
C ALA A 154 -3.97 18.30 0.37
N ASP A 155 -4.26 17.66 1.51
CA ASP A 155 -5.52 17.85 2.25
C ASP A 155 -5.89 19.33 2.46
N PRO A 156 -7.12 19.78 2.14
CA PRO A 156 -8.31 19.00 1.74
C PRO A 156 -8.47 18.75 0.21
N VAL A 157 -7.48 19.13 -0.60
CA VAL A 157 -7.55 18.98 -2.07
C VAL A 157 -7.35 17.50 -2.45
N LYS A 158 -8.18 17.03 -3.38
CA LYS A 158 -8.18 15.63 -3.84
C LYS A 158 -6.97 15.31 -4.71
N VAL A 159 -6.47 14.07 -4.60
CA VAL A 159 -5.35 13.54 -5.38
C VAL A 159 -5.83 12.40 -6.27
N LEU A 160 -5.44 12.43 -7.55
CA LEU A 160 -5.60 11.34 -8.52
C LEU A 160 -4.25 10.67 -8.79
N ALA A 161 -4.21 9.35 -8.78
CA ALA A 161 -3.03 8.56 -9.15
C ALA A 161 -2.95 8.43 -10.68
N PHE A 162 -2.04 9.17 -11.31
CA PHE A 162 -1.86 9.27 -12.77
C PHE A 162 -0.55 8.64 -13.27
N GLY A 163 -0.03 7.65 -12.54
CA GLY A 163 1.31 7.13 -12.74
C GLY A 163 1.44 5.82 -13.54
N SER A 164 0.36 5.21 -14.06
CA SER A 164 0.40 3.87 -14.65
C SER A 164 1.48 3.67 -15.72
N ARG A 165 1.71 4.66 -16.60
CA ARG A 165 2.77 4.61 -17.64
C ARG A 165 4.20 4.69 -17.10
N ARG A 166 4.37 5.00 -15.81
CA ARG A 166 5.66 5.12 -15.10
C ARG A 166 5.90 3.96 -14.14
N ALA A 167 4.88 3.13 -13.91
CA ALA A 167 4.97 1.96 -13.03
C ALA A 167 5.98 0.92 -13.58
N HIS A 168 6.56 0.12 -12.68
CA HIS A 168 7.54 -0.92 -13.00
C HIS A 168 6.85 -2.23 -13.40
N GLY A 169 6.17 -2.23 -14.54
CA GLY A 169 5.48 -3.38 -15.10
C GLY A 169 3.97 -3.36 -14.91
N PHE A 170 3.31 -4.38 -15.48
CA PHE A 170 1.86 -4.46 -15.56
C PHE A 170 1.21 -4.54 -14.16
N ASP A 171 1.70 -5.45 -13.31
CA ASP A 171 1.15 -5.63 -11.98
C ASP A 171 1.29 -4.37 -11.13
N SER A 172 2.47 -3.74 -11.15
CA SER A 172 2.67 -2.46 -10.45
C SER A 172 1.76 -1.35 -10.97
N ALA A 173 1.42 -1.36 -12.28
CA ALA A 173 0.47 -0.39 -12.83
C ALA A 173 -0.96 -0.63 -12.35
N VAL A 174 -1.39 -1.87 -12.15
CA VAL A 174 -2.76 -2.24 -11.76
C VAL A 174 -2.92 -2.20 -10.24
N GLU A 175 -2.12 -3.00 -9.53
CA GLU A 175 -2.17 -3.12 -8.07
C GLU A 175 -1.68 -1.85 -7.36
N GLY A 176 -0.72 -1.14 -7.97
CA GLY A 176 -0.25 0.13 -7.46
C GLY A 176 -1.34 1.21 -7.44
N ASN A 177 -2.25 1.24 -8.42
CA ASN A 177 -3.41 2.14 -8.34
C ASN A 177 -4.37 1.75 -7.21
N LYS A 178 -4.61 0.44 -6.98
CA LYS A 178 -5.37 -0.04 -5.83
C LYS A 178 -4.72 0.43 -4.52
N ALA A 179 -3.41 0.19 -4.38
CA ALA A 179 -2.66 0.61 -3.21
C ALA A 179 -2.70 2.14 -3.00
N ALA A 180 -2.64 2.93 -4.07
CA ALA A 180 -2.77 4.38 -4.00
C ALA A 180 -4.16 4.82 -3.51
N ILE A 181 -5.24 4.14 -3.94
CA ILE A 181 -6.60 4.38 -3.43
C ILE A 181 -6.65 4.07 -1.94
N ILE A 182 -6.15 2.92 -1.49
CA ILE A 182 -6.09 2.57 -0.07
C ILE A 182 -5.31 3.63 0.72
N GLY A 183 -4.20 4.16 0.19
CA GLY A 183 -3.42 5.26 0.77
C GLY A 183 -4.07 6.64 0.69
N GLY A 184 -5.34 6.75 0.29
CA GLY A 184 -6.15 7.96 0.35
C GLY A 184 -6.34 8.71 -0.97
N CYS A 185 -5.81 8.23 -2.11
CA CYS A 185 -6.10 8.84 -3.40
C CYS A 185 -7.60 8.75 -3.72
N TYR A 186 -8.13 9.84 -4.27
CA TYR A 186 -9.55 9.95 -4.64
C TYR A 186 -9.92 9.08 -5.86
N GLY A 187 -8.96 8.82 -6.74
CA GLY A 187 -9.17 8.05 -7.97
C GLY A 187 -7.87 7.77 -8.71
N HIS A 188 -8.00 7.13 -9.86
CA HIS A 188 -6.91 6.71 -10.73
C HIS A 188 -7.27 6.88 -12.21
N SER A 189 -6.33 6.55 -13.13
CA SER A 189 -6.54 6.66 -14.59
C SER A 189 -6.39 5.33 -15.35
N ASN A 190 -6.29 4.18 -14.66
CA ASN A 190 -5.99 2.90 -15.29
C ASN A 190 -7.27 2.09 -15.58
N LEU A 191 -7.49 1.73 -16.84
CA LEU A 191 -8.68 0.97 -17.27
C LEU A 191 -8.70 -0.48 -16.74
N VAL A 192 -7.53 -1.12 -16.56
CA VAL A 192 -7.48 -2.49 -16.02
C VAL A 192 -7.80 -2.49 -14.53
N THR A 193 -7.34 -1.47 -13.79
CA THR A 193 -7.74 -1.27 -12.38
C THR A 193 -9.26 -1.06 -12.26
N GLU A 194 -9.86 -0.24 -13.16
CA GLU A 194 -11.32 -0.08 -13.22
C GLU A 194 -12.01 -1.41 -13.50
N TYR A 195 -11.55 -2.15 -14.50
CA TYR A 195 -12.13 -3.44 -14.88
C TYR A 195 -12.06 -4.47 -13.73
N LYS A 196 -10.90 -4.56 -13.06
CA LYS A 196 -10.66 -5.52 -11.98
C LYS A 196 -11.40 -5.18 -10.69
N TYR A 197 -11.44 -3.91 -10.32
CA TYR A 197 -11.88 -3.45 -9.00
C TYR A 197 -13.16 -2.61 -9.02
N GLY A 198 -13.70 -2.31 -10.19
CA GLY A 198 -14.95 -1.54 -10.32
C GLY A 198 -14.84 -0.06 -9.93
N ILE A 199 -13.64 0.46 -9.66
CA ILE A 199 -13.42 1.87 -9.31
C ILE A 199 -13.28 2.66 -10.61
N PRO A 200 -14.17 3.65 -10.89
CA PRO A 200 -14.13 4.40 -12.14
C PRO A 200 -12.79 5.10 -12.37
N SER A 201 -12.21 4.94 -13.56
CA SER A 201 -11.00 5.64 -13.95
C SER A 201 -11.31 7.08 -14.39
N ASN A 202 -10.35 7.96 -14.16
CA ASN A 202 -10.42 9.37 -14.52
C ASN A 202 -9.46 9.66 -15.68
N GLY A 203 -9.91 10.50 -16.63
CA GLY A 203 -9.08 10.90 -17.75
C GLY A 203 -9.66 12.13 -18.43
N THR A 204 -8.77 12.92 -19.01
CA THR A 204 -9.13 14.13 -19.75
C THR A 204 -8.64 14.00 -21.21
N MET A 205 -7.65 14.75 -21.58
CA MET A 205 -7.02 14.75 -22.90
C MET A 205 -5.50 14.82 -22.79
N SER A 206 -4.82 14.64 -23.89
CA SER A 206 -3.36 14.79 -24.00
C SER A 206 -3.00 15.93 -24.95
N HIS A 207 -1.74 16.38 -24.92
CA HIS A 207 -1.22 17.34 -25.91
C HIS A 207 -1.36 16.80 -27.35
N SER A 208 -1.12 15.50 -27.57
CA SER A 208 -1.25 14.87 -28.88
C SER A 208 -2.69 14.92 -29.44
N TYR A 209 -3.72 14.89 -28.56
CA TYR A 209 -5.09 15.11 -28.98
C TYR A 209 -5.26 16.51 -29.58
N ILE A 210 -4.76 17.54 -28.90
CA ILE A 210 -4.82 18.93 -29.34
C ILE A 210 -4.06 19.11 -30.67
N GLN A 211 -2.84 18.59 -30.74
CA GLN A 211 -1.97 18.65 -31.91
C GLN A 211 -2.55 17.90 -33.13
N ALA A 212 -3.42 16.91 -32.93
CA ALA A 212 -4.10 16.22 -34.02
C ALA A 212 -5.08 17.13 -34.80
N PHE A 213 -5.50 18.27 -34.27
CA PHE A 213 -6.31 19.29 -34.93
C PHE A 213 -5.46 20.29 -35.72
N GLY A 214 -4.15 20.30 -35.56
CA GLY A 214 -3.22 21.21 -36.23
C GLY A 214 -2.31 21.95 -35.26
N VAL A 215 -1.75 23.09 -35.69
CA VAL A 215 -0.77 23.88 -34.93
C VAL A 215 -1.33 25.27 -34.64
N GLY A 216 -1.16 25.73 -33.40
CA GLY A 216 -1.46 27.11 -32.98
C GLY A 216 -2.84 27.28 -32.34
N ALA A 217 -3.16 28.52 -32.03
CA ALA A 217 -4.32 28.90 -31.21
C ALA A 217 -5.67 28.45 -31.75
N GLU A 218 -5.91 28.56 -33.06
CA GLU A 218 -7.18 28.17 -33.66
C GLU A 218 -7.41 26.66 -33.62
N ALA A 219 -6.37 25.86 -33.89
CA ALA A 219 -6.42 24.40 -33.79
C ALA A 219 -6.67 23.93 -32.34
N GLU A 220 -6.06 24.58 -31.37
CA GLU A 220 -6.30 24.30 -29.94
C GLU A 220 -7.74 24.60 -29.55
N LYS A 221 -8.28 25.77 -29.98
CA LYS A 221 -9.68 26.11 -29.73
C LYS A 221 -10.64 25.09 -30.36
N GLU A 222 -10.40 24.70 -31.62
CA GLU A 222 -11.18 23.68 -32.31
C GLU A 222 -11.20 22.37 -31.58
N ALA A 223 -10.02 21.92 -31.08
CA ALA A 223 -9.89 20.70 -30.28
C ALA A 223 -10.73 20.79 -28.99
N PHE A 224 -10.71 21.92 -28.27
CA PHE A 224 -11.51 22.12 -27.06
C PHE A 224 -13.00 22.09 -27.34
N VAL A 225 -13.46 22.83 -28.36
CA VAL A 225 -14.89 22.88 -28.78
C VAL A 225 -15.36 21.48 -29.16
N THR A 226 -14.58 20.75 -29.95
CA THR A 226 -14.89 19.38 -30.36
C THR A 226 -14.96 18.44 -29.15
N PHE A 227 -14.00 18.50 -28.22
CA PHE A 227 -14.03 17.71 -27.00
C PHE A 227 -15.31 17.97 -26.19
N ILE A 228 -15.64 19.22 -25.93
CA ILE A 228 -16.83 19.59 -25.17
C ILE A 228 -18.10 19.06 -25.86
N LYS A 229 -18.28 19.29 -27.18
CA LYS A 229 -19.48 18.86 -27.94
C LYS A 229 -19.72 17.35 -27.82
N HIS A 230 -18.66 16.54 -27.86
CA HIS A 230 -18.77 15.07 -27.81
C HIS A 230 -18.77 14.47 -26.40
N ARG A 231 -18.24 15.18 -25.38
CA ARG A 231 -18.13 14.66 -24.01
C ARG A 231 -19.24 15.11 -23.07
N ARG A 232 -19.83 16.29 -23.28
CA ARG A 232 -20.80 16.90 -22.34
C ARG A 232 -22.04 16.04 -22.04
N GLN A 233 -22.43 15.14 -22.94
CA GLN A 233 -23.58 14.24 -22.81
C GLN A 233 -23.21 12.82 -22.38
N ARG A 234 -21.94 12.54 -22.13
CA ARG A 234 -21.49 11.21 -21.72
C ARG A 234 -21.69 11.01 -20.21
N LYS A 235 -21.81 9.76 -19.79
CA LYS A 235 -21.95 9.38 -18.38
C LYS A 235 -20.82 9.97 -17.49
N ASN A 236 -19.59 9.97 -18.01
CA ASN A 236 -18.46 10.71 -17.40
C ASN A 236 -18.31 12.04 -18.16
N ASN A 237 -18.96 13.09 -17.66
CA ASN A 237 -19.08 14.39 -18.27
C ASN A 237 -18.04 15.41 -17.77
N SER A 238 -16.88 14.97 -17.35
CA SER A 238 -15.77 15.86 -16.97
C SER A 238 -15.16 16.56 -18.20
N LEU A 239 -15.20 17.89 -18.19
CA LEU A 239 -14.74 18.77 -19.27
C LEU A 239 -13.49 19.55 -18.82
N ILE A 240 -12.43 18.84 -18.41
CA ILE A 240 -11.16 19.44 -18.02
C ILE A 240 -10.25 19.55 -19.26
N LEU A 241 -9.96 20.77 -19.68
CA LEU A 241 -9.18 21.10 -20.87
C LEU A 241 -7.71 21.31 -20.53
N LEU A 242 -6.80 20.75 -21.33
CA LEU A 242 -5.35 20.87 -21.15
C LEU A 242 -4.84 22.11 -21.85
N VAL A 243 -4.45 23.15 -21.10
CA VAL A 243 -4.26 24.52 -21.64
C VAL A 243 -2.82 24.95 -21.82
N ASP A 244 -1.86 24.05 -21.63
CA ASP A 244 -0.43 24.36 -21.70
C ASP A 244 0.28 23.76 -22.93
N THR A 245 -0.48 23.50 -24.02
CA THR A 245 0.10 22.97 -25.25
C THR A 245 1.02 23.99 -25.94
N TYR A 246 0.66 25.25 -25.91
CA TYR A 246 1.44 26.34 -26.53
C TYR A 246 1.80 27.44 -25.53
N ASP A 247 0.80 28.18 -25.03
CA ASP A 247 0.96 29.23 -24.00
C ASP A 247 -0.27 29.22 -23.09
N THR A 248 -0.07 28.85 -21.85
CA THR A 248 -1.14 28.71 -20.86
C THR A 248 -1.94 30.01 -20.67
N ILE A 249 -1.25 31.15 -20.57
CA ILE A 249 -1.86 32.44 -20.17
C ILE A 249 -2.45 33.21 -21.34
N HIS A 250 -1.75 33.25 -22.47
CA HIS A 250 -2.16 34.08 -23.61
C HIS A 250 -2.98 33.32 -24.65
N ILE A 251 -2.92 31.99 -24.68
CA ILE A 251 -3.61 31.16 -25.65
C ILE A 251 -4.58 30.19 -24.93
N GLY A 252 -4.07 29.29 -24.10
CA GLY A 252 -4.81 28.14 -23.60
C GLY A 252 -6.03 28.51 -22.75
N ILE A 253 -5.87 29.37 -21.72
CA ILE A 253 -6.99 29.81 -20.87
C ILE A 253 -8.03 30.60 -21.67
N GLU A 254 -7.59 31.46 -22.60
CA GLU A 254 -8.47 32.23 -23.44
C GLU A 254 -9.30 31.34 -24.42
N ASN A 255 -8.64 30.32 -25.00
CA ASN A 255 -9.30 29.33 -25.84
C ASN A 255 -10.27 28.45 -25.04
N ALA A 256 -9.92 28.06 -23.81
CA ALA A 256 -10.84 27.32 -22.94
C ALA A 256 -12.12 28.13 -22.63
N ILE A 257 -11.97 29.41 -22.26
CA ILE A 257 -13.10 30.31 -22.02
C ILE A 257 -13.97 30.49 -23.28
N LYS A 258 -13.35 30.72 -24.43
CA LYS A 258 -14.08 30.83 -25.73
C LYS A 258 -14.84 29.54 -26.04
N ALA A 259 -14.19 28.36 -25.83
CA ALA A 259 -14.81 27.07 -26.09
C ALA A 259 -16.00 26.80 -25.15
N PHE A 260 -15.85 27.12 -23.84
CA PHE A 260 -16.97 27.01 -22.90
C PHE A 260 -18.16 27.90 -23.32
N LYS A 261 -17.92 29.17 -23.64
CA LYS A 261 -18.97 30.11 -24.12
C LYS A 261 -19.65 29.59 -25.40
N GLU A 262 -18.86 29.15 -26.40
CA GLU A 262 -19.35 28.64 -27.66
C GLU A 262 -20.23 27.39 -27.47
N CYS A 263 -19.88 26.54 -26.51
CA CYS A 263 -20.64 25.32 -26.23
C CYS A 263 -21.74 25.48 -25.16
N GLY A 264 -21.97 26.68 -24.64
CA GLY A 264 -22.98 26.93 -23.62
C GLY A 264 -22.68 26.25 -22.30
N ILE A 265 -21.40 26.20 -21.91
CA ILE A 265 -20.95 25.74 -20.59
C ILE A 265 -20.74 26.96 -19.72
N ASP A 266 -21.38 27.00 -18.57
CA ASP A 266 -21.28 28.02 -17.54
C ASP A 266 -21.49 27.41 -16.15
N ASP A 267 -21.64 28.22 -15.11
CA ASP A 267 -21.82 27.77 -13.72
C ASP A 267 -23.13 27.00 -13.48
N SER A 268 -24.04 26.91 -14.45
CA SER A 268 -25.24 26.06 -14.39
C SER A 268 -24.99 24.62 -14.87
N TYR A 269 -23.80 24.34 -15.45
CA TYR A 269 -23.46 23.01 -15.91
C TYR A 269 -23.35 22.04 -14.74
N GLU A 270 -24.09 20.95 -14.77
CA GLU A 270 -24.16 19.95 -13.69
C GLU A 270 -22.91 19.06 -13.58
N GLY A 271 -22.09 19.00 -14.64
CA GLY A 271 -20.82 18.23 -14.65
C GLY A 271 -19.63 19.04 -14.12
N VAL A 272 -18.46 18.42 -14.14
CA VAL A 272 -17.19 19.07 -13.80
C VAL A 272 -16.59 19.69 -15.06
N TYR A 273 -16.24 20.98 -15.02
CA TYR A 273 -15.52 21.66 -16.10
C TYR A 273 -14.39 22.52 -15.55
N GLY A 274 -13.39 22.82 -16.39
CA GLY A 274 -12.23 23.58 -15.98
C GLY A 274 -11.00 23.30 -16.82
N VAL A 275 -9.83 23.53 -16.24
CA VAL A 275 -8.53 23.38 -16.92
C VAL A 275 -7.54 22.52 -16.16
N ARG A 276 -6.58 21.93 -16.89
CA ARG A 276 -5.41 21.26 -16.36
C ARG A 276 -4.15 21.99 -16.80
N LEU A 277 -3.24 22.20 -15.84
CA LEU A 277 -1.92 22.77 -16.01
C LEU A 277 -0.89 21.66 -15.78
N ASP A 278 -0.03 21.39 -16.76
CA ASP A 278 0.92 20.27 -16.76
C ASP A 278 2.38 20.74 -16.90
N SER A 279 2.64 22.04 -16.94
CA SER A 279 3.99 22.61 -17.11
C SER A 279 4.12 24.04 -16.58
N GLY A 280 5.36 24.53 -16.47
CA GLY A 280 5.68 25.90 -16.07
C GLY A 280 5.52 26.16 -14.57
N ASP A 281 5.38 27.44 -14.19
CA ASP A 281 5.14 27.86 -12.81
C ASP A 281 3.67 27.65 -12.44
N LEU A 282 3.39 26.49 -11.85
CA LEU A 282 2.03 26.06 -11.51
C LEU A 282 1.32 27.01 -10.54
N ALA A 283 2.05 27.60 -9.57
CA ALA A 283 1.46 28.52 -8.60
C ALA A 283 1.05 29.84 -9.27
N TYR A 284 1.92 30.41 -10.10
CA TYR A 284 1.65 31.63 -10.84
C TYR A 284 0.50 31.42 -11.85
N GLN A 285 0.60 30.37 -12.66
CA GLN A 285 -0.39 30.09 -13.71
C GLN A 285 -1.78 29.79 -13.13
N SER A 286 -1.87 29.00 -12.06
CA SER A 286 -3.18 28.68 -11.43
C SER A 286 -3.89 29.93 -10.91
N LYS A 287 -3.15 30.86 -10.29
CA LYS A 287 -3.69 32.15 -9.84
C LYS A 287 -4.17 33.00 -11.01
N LYS A 288 -3.43 33.03 -12.12
CA LYS A 288 -3.83 33.77 -13.33
C LYS A 288 -5.06 33.13 -13.98
N CYS A 289 -5.12 31.80 -14.11
CA CYS A 289 -6.28 31.11 -14.65
C CYS A 289 -7.52 31.32 -13.77
N ARG A 290 -7.39 31.27 -12.44
CA ARG A 290 -8.51 31.54 -11.53
C ARG A 290 -9.06 32.95 -11.71
N LYS A 291 -8.17 33.95 -11.74
CA LYS A 291 -8.54 35.36 -11.98
C LYS A 291 -9.29 35.50 -13.29
N ARG A 292 -8.79 34.93 -14.40
CA ARG A 292 -9.45 35.00 -15.71
C ARG A 292 -10.83 34.35 -15.70
N PHE A 293 -10.98 33.20 -15.07
CA PHE A 293 -12.26 32.54 -14.92
C PHE A 293 -13.25 33.40 -14.14
N ASP A 294 -12.83 34.03 -13.04
CA ASP A 294 -13.67 34.89 -12.21
C ASP A 294 -14.13 36.17 -12.99
N GLU A 295 -13.21 36.79 -13.73
CA GLU A 295 -13.51 37.95 -14.60
C GLU A 295 -14.54 37.64 -15.68
N GLU A 296 -14.59 36.39 -16.17
CA GLU A 296 -15.49 35.92 -17.20
C GLU A 296 -16.76 35.22 -16.68
N GLY A 297 -16.91 35.15 -15.33
CA GLY A 297 -18.09 34.58 -14.67
C GLY A 297 -18.10 33.06 -14.52
N PHE A 298 -16.96 32.40 -14.67
CA PHE A 298 -16.76 30.93 -14.49
C PHE A 298 -16.32 30.59 -13.07
N THR A 299 -17.13 30.93 -12.07
CA THR A 299 -16.72 30.80 -10.64
C THR A 299 -16.60 29.35 -10.17
N LYS A 300 -17.31 28.41 -10.83
CA LYS A 300 -17.26 26.97 -10.52
C LYS A 300 -16.21 26.21 -11.32
N ALA A 301 -15.55 26.84 -12.30
CA ALA A 301 -14.52 26.19 -13.10
C ALA A 301 -13.38 25.65 -12.22
N LYS A 302 -12.95 24.41 -12.46
CA LYS A 302 -11.94 23.70 -11.68
C LYS A 302 -10.55 23.87 -12.27
N ILE A 303 -9.55 23.92 -11.40
CA ILE A 303 -8.13 23.95 -11.78
C ILE A 303 -7.46 22.68 -11.25
N THR A 304 -6.97 21.87 -12.19
CA THR A 304 -6.22 20.64 -11.90
C THR A 304 -4.75 20.88 -12.18
N LEU A 305 -3.88 20.59 -11.23
CA LEU A 305 -2.42 20.63 -11.41
C LEU A 305 -1.86 19.23 -11.57
N THR A 306 -0.97 19.09 -12.53
CA THR A 306 -0.21 17.87 -12.83
C THR A 306 1.26 18.23 -13.08
N ASN A 307 2.11 17.25 -13.42
CA ASN A 307 3.55 17.37 -13.66
C ASN A 307 4.43 17.30 -12.42
N SER A 308 5.13 16.18 -12.29
CA SER A 308 6.22 15.95 -11.32
C SER A 308 5.88 16.30 -9.86
N LEU A 309 4.58 16.23 -9.51
CA LEU A 309 4.10 16.52 -8.17
C LEU A 309 4.50 15.43 -7.18
N ASP A 310 4.88 15.86 -5.99
CA ASP A 310 5.10 15.07 -4.80
C ASP A 310 4.60 15.84 -3.56
N GLU A 311 4.72 15.26 -2.37
CA GLU A 311 4.28 15.89 -1.13
C GLU A 311 5.00 17.20 -0.81
N GLN A 312 6.28 17.33 -1.22
CA GLN A 312 7.06 18.54 -0.97
C GLN A 312 6.62 19.68 -1.89
N LEU A 313 6.50 19.40 -3.20
CA LEU A 313 6.05 20.40 -4.17
C LEU A 313 4.59 20.82 -3.88
N ILE A 314 3.71 19.89 -3.52
CA ILE A 314 2.32 20.21 -3.15
C ILE A 314 2.27 21.16 -1.96
N ARG A 315 3.08 20.93 -0.91
CA ARG A 315 3.17 21.87 0.23
C ARG A 315 3.64 23.24 -0.21
N SER A 316 4.70 23.29 -1.02
CA SER A 316 5.22 24.55 -1.56
C SER A 316 4.19 25.31 -2.39
N LEU A 317 3.43 24.61 -3.28
CA LEU A 317 2.37 25.23 -4.06
C LEU A 317 1.26 25.81 -3.16
N ARG A 318 0.88 25.12 -2.10
CA ARG A 318 -0.09 25.63 -1.11
C ARG A 318 0.43 26.87 -0.38
N GLU A 319 1.67 26.85 0.08
CA GLU A 319 2.31 28.01 0.73
C GLU A 319 2.39 29.23 -0.19
N GLN A 320 2.58 29.01 -1.50
CA GLN A 320 2.57 30.04 -2.53
C GLN A 320 1.16 30.53 -2.87
N GLY A 321 0.09 29.94 -2.31
CA GLY A 321 -1.30 30.30 -2.57
C GLY A 321 -1.79 29.87 -3.94
N ALA A 322 -1.34 28.75 -4.48
CA ALA A 322 -1.84 28.18 -5.72
C ALA A 322 -3.34 27.92 -5.63
N CYS A 323 -4.08 28.23 -6.69
CA CYS A 323 -5.50 27.95 -6.81
C CYS A 323 -5.70 26.56 -7.41
N VAL A 324 -6.08 25.58 -6.59
CA VAL A 324 -6.11 24.16 -6.98
C VAL A 324 -7.36 23.48 -6.43
N ASP A 325 -8.05 22.77 -7.29
CA ASP A 325 -9.19 21.92 -6.93
C ASP A 325 -8.84 20.44 -6.93
N MET A 326 -7.77 20.03 -7.66
CA MET A 326 -7.34 18.63 -7.77
C MET A 326 -5.87 18.54 -8.17
N TYR A 327 -5.17 17.56 -7.61
CA TYR A 327 -3.82 17.19 -8.03
C TYR A 327 -3.83 15.85 -8.77
N GLY A 328 -3.13 15.77 -9.90
CA GLY A 328 -2.83 14.50 -10.59
C GLY A 328 -1.35 14.15 -10.39
N VAL A 329 -1.08 13.13 -9.59
CA VAL A 329 0.27 12.73 -9.22
C VAL A 329 0.68 11.46 -9.96
N GLY A 330 1.81 11.50 -10.65
CA GLY A 330 2.30 10.42 -11.50
C GLY A 330 3.32 9.51 -10.81
N ASP A 331 4.58 9.67 -11.24
CA ASP A 331 5.70 8.83 -10.86
C ASP A 331 5.98 8.80 -9.35
N ALA A 332 5.80 9.92 -8.66
CA ALA A 332 6.03 9.96 -7.21
C ALA A 332 5.25 8.87 -6.46
N ILE A 333 3.98 8.64 -6.80
CA ILE A 333 3.16 7.58 -6.22
C ILE A 333 3.48 6.23 -6.87
N ALA A 334 3.47 6.15 -8.22
CA ALA A 334 3.52 4.89 -8.96
C ALA A 334 4.77 4.03 -8.68
N VAL A 335 5.89 4.67 -8.30
CA VAL A 335 7.15 3.98 -7.96
C VAL A 335 7.64 4.29 -6.55
N SER A 336 6.80 4.91 -5.72
CA SER A 336 7.21 5.38 -4.39
C SER A 336 8.56 6.09 -4.43
N LYS A 337 8.68 7.16 -5.23
CA LYS A 337 9.94 7.74 -5.72
C LYS A 337 10.99 8.02 -4.64
N SER A 338 10.58 8.47 -3.45
CA SER A 338 11.48 8.72 -2.33
C SER A 338 11.89 7.45 -1.58
N TYR A 339 11.08 6.39 -1.64
CA TYR A 339 11.31 5.12 -0.95
C TYR A 339 10.87 3.93 -1.81
N PRO A 340 11.57 3.65 -2.93
CA PRO A 340 11.14 2.68 -3.94
C PRO A 340 11.26 1.21 -3.49
N CYS A 341 12.05 0.94 -2.44
CA CYS A 341 12.21 -0.38 -1.85
C CYS A 341 11.77 -0.34 -0.38
N PHE A 342 10.59 -0.90 -0.09
CA PHE A 342 10.01 -0.84 1.26
C PHE A 342 10.83 -1.59 2.32
N GLY A 343 11.57 -2.62 1.92
CA GLY A 343 12.52 -3.33 2.79
C GLY A 343 11.85 -4.26 3.80
N GLY A 344 10.71 -4.82 3.47
CA GLY A 344 10.08 -5.91 4.23
C GLY A 344 10.98 -7.14 4.29
N VAL A 345 10.89 -7.89 5.36
CA VAL A 345 11.62 -9.13 5.61
C VAL A 345 10.67 -10.23 6.07
N TYR A 346 11.04 -11.49 5.81
CA TYR A 346 10.30 -12.68 6.20
C TYR A 346 11.23 -13.59 7.00
N LYS A 347 10.90 -13.90 8.27
CA LYS A 347 11.82 -14.59 9.17
C LYS A 347 11.13 -15.69 9.94
N ILE A 348 11.75 -16.86 9.99
CA ILE A 348 11.33 -17.94 10.88
C ILE A 348 11.50 -17.50 12.34
N VAL A 349 10.49 -17.69 13.16
CA VAL A 349 10.45 -17.28 14.56
C VAL A 349 10.11 -18.42 15.51
N GLU A 350 9.56 -19.54 14.97
CA GLU A 350 9.24 -20.74 15.76
C GLU A 350 9.25 -21.97 14.84
N LEU A 351 9.63 -23.13 15.36
CA LEU A 351 9.55 -24.45 14.71
C LEU A 351 9.11 -25.49 15.71
N ASP A 352 8.00 -26.20 15.43
CA ASP A 352 7.41 -27.23 16.33
C ASP A 352 7.24 -26.69 17.77
N GLU A 353 6.67 -25.50 17.92
CA GLU A 353 6.47 -24.77 19.19
C GLU A 353 7.79 -24.39 19.91
N VAL A 354 8.95 -24.56 19.28
CA VAL A 354 10.24 -24.11 19.79
C VAL A 354 10.56 -22.72 19.22
N PRO A 355 10.65 -21.68 20.06
CA PRO A 355 11.00 -20.33 19.61
C PRO A 355 12.41 -20.26 19.02
N LEU A 356 12.53 -19.58 17.89
CA LEU A 356 13.77 -19.38 17.16
C LEU A 356 14.16 -17.90 17.09
N ILE A 357 15.47 -17.63 17.15
CA ILE A 357 16.00 -16.28 17.07
C ILE A 357 17.18 -16.21 16.11
N LYS A 358 17.20 -15.17 15.27
CA LYS A 358 18.40 -14.80 14.53
C LYS A 358 19.14 -13.71 15.27
N ILE A 359 20.38 -13.97 15.69
CA ILE A 359 21.32 -12.97 16.22
C ILE A 359 22.19 -12.45 15.09
N SER A 360 22.38 -11.15 15.04
CA SER A 360 23.22 -10.47 14.06
C SER A 360 24.13 -9.48 14.79
N GLY A 361 25.32 -9.20 14.23
CA GLY A 361 26.18 -8.12 14.72
C GLY A 361 25.51 -6.75 14.66
N ASP A 362 24.46 -6.63 13.85
CA ASP A 362 23.62 -5.46 13.70
C ASP A 362 22.35 -5.64 14.55
N VAL A 363 22.27 -4.96 15.68
CA VAL A 363 21.19 -5.13 16.69
C VAL A 363 19.80 -4.98 16.10
N ILE A 364 19.61 -4.09 15.11
CA ILE A 364 18.34 -3.89 14.44
C ILE A 364 17.85 -5.10 13.63
N LYS A 365 18.74 -6.06 13.37
CA LYS A 365 18.46 -7.31 12.64
C LYS A 365 18.15 -8.51 13.55
N ILE A 366 18.18 -8.35 14.86
CA ILE A 366 17.78 -9.40 15.80
C ILE A 366 16.27 -9.57 15.71
N SER A 367 15.81 -10.80 15.43
CA SER A 367 14.36 -11.08 15.31
C SER A 367 13.71 -11.27 16.69
N ASN A 368 12.40 -11.02 16.78
CA ASN A 368 11.60 -11.34 17.95
C ASN A 368 11.13 -12.81 17.84
N PRO A 369 11.47 -13.70 18.80
CA PRO A 369 11.16 -15.12 18.73
C PRO A 369 9.70 -15.43 19.07
N GLY A 370 9.25 -16.64 18.70
CA GLY A 370 7.94 -17.20 19.06
C GLY A 370 6.77 -16.69 18.20
N PHE A 371 5.62 -17.34 18.33
CA PHE A 371 4.39 -16.96 17.66
C PHE A 371 3.73 -15.78 18.38
N LYS A 372 3.48 -14.67 17.67
CA LYS A 372 3.10 -13.36 18.22
C LYS A 372 1.82 -12.80 17.60
N GLU A 373 1.23 -11.86 18.33
CA GLU A 373 0.12 -11.03 17.88
C GLU A 373 0.32 -9.58 18.34
N VAL A 374 -0.39 -8.64 17.69
CA VAL A 374 -0.24 -7.20 17.91
C VAL A 374 -1.54 -6.61 18.44
N TYR A 375 -1.41 -5.79 19.50
CA TYR A 375 -2.49 -5.03 20.09
C TYR A 375 -2.17 -3.53 20.07
N ARG A 376 -3.02 -2.74 19.44
CA ARG A 376 -2.97 -1.28 19.52
C ARG A 376 -3.68 -0.80 20.75
N ILE A 377 -3.02 0.04 21.52
CA ILE A 377 -3.52 0.66 22.74
C ILE A 377 -3.85 2.10 22.43
N PHE A 378 -5.04 2.53 22.83
CA PHE A 378 -5.51 3.90 22.70
C PHE A 378 -5.57 4.57 24.07
N ASP A 379 -5.19 5.84 24.12
CA ASP A 379 -5.35 6.66 25.30
C ASP A 379 -6.83 7.04 25.55
N LYS A 380 -7.08 7.76 26.64
CA LYS A 380 -8.42 8.23 27.01
C LYS A 380 -9.06 9.20 26.00
N ASP A 381 -8.25 9.85 25.17
CA ASP A 381 -8.71 10.76 24.13
C ASP A 381 -8.98 10.01 22.81
N GLY A 382 -8.72 8.70 22.77
CA GLY A 382 -8.94 7.80 21.63
C GLY A 382 -7.81 7.82 20.59
N PHE A 383 -6.68 8.46 20.88
CA PHE A 383 -5.49 8.40 20.02
C PHE A 383 -4.68 7.14 20.28
N ALA A 384 -4.09 6.60 19.22
CA ALA A 384 -3.15 5.50 19.30
C ALA A 384 -1.92 5.92 20.13
N TYR A 385 -1.73 5.26 21.27
CA TYR A 385 -0.68 5.55 22.23
C TYR A 385 0.55 4.70 22.01
N ALA A 386 0.37 3.37 21.95
CA ALA A 386 1.43 2.39 21.74
C ALA A 386 0.86 1.12 21.11
N ASP A 387 1.73 0.30 20.49
CA ASP A 387 1.39 -1.06 20.10
C ASP A 387 2.18 -2.05 20.96
N LEU A 388 1.48 -3.07 21.47
CA LEU A 388 2.07 -4.17 22.22
C LEU A 388 2.18 -5.41 21.34
N ILE A 389 3.42 -5.91 21.16
CA ILE A 389 3.68 -7.21 20.55
C ILE A 389 3.79 -8.23 21.69
N SER A 390 2.91 -9.22 21.69
CA SER A 390 2.84 -10.27 22.73
C SER A 390 2.89 -11.66 22.15
N LEU A 391 3.26 -12.64 22.95
CA LEU A 391 3.15 -14.06 22.58
C LEU A 391 1.69 -14.48 22.52
N VAL A 392 1.37 -15.37 21.57
CA VAL A 392 0.00 -15.93 21.46
C VAL A 392 -0.34 -16.79 22.66
N LYS A 393 0.61 -17.49 23.27
CA LYS A 393 0.44 -18.33 24.45
C LYS A 393 1.31 -17.84 25.61
N ASN A 394 0.81 -17.97 26.84
CA ASN A 394 1.58 -17.74 28.08
C ASN A 394 2.20 -16.33 28.16
N ASP A 395 1.39 -15.31 27.98
CA ASP A 395 1.82 -13.91 28.03
C ASP A 395 0.99 -13.14 29.07
N ASN A 396 1.62 -12.86 30.21
CA ASN A 396 0.97 -12.20 31.35
C ASN A 396 0.58 -10.74 31.05
N ASP A 397 1.39 -10.01 30.28
CA ASP A 397 1.08 -8.62 29.93
C ASP A 397 -0.12 -8.56 28.99
N LYS A 398 -0.24 -9.50 28.05
CA LYS A 398 -1.43 -9.65 27.22
C LYS A 398 -2.68 -9.97 28.08
N GLU A 399 -2.58 -10.90 29.03
CA GLU A 399 -3.72 -11.23 29.90
C GLU A 399 -4.19 -10.01 30.69
N LYS A 400 -3.27 -9.23 31.24
CA LYS A 400 -3.60 -7.95 31.91
C LYS A 400 -4.28 -6.97 30.97
N LEU A 401 -3.75 -6.83 29.71
CA LEU A 401 -4.34 -5.98 28.69
C LEU A 401 -5.79 -6.39 28.41
N LEU A 402 -6.02 -7.68 28.18
CA LEU A 402 -7.35 -8.24 27.88
C LEU A 402 -8.34 -8.05 29.03
N ASN A 403 -7.87 -8.10 30.26
CA ASN A 403 -8.67 -7.90 31.49
C ASN A 403 -8.81 -6.42 31.89
N HIS A 404 -8.26 -5.46 31.12
CA HIS A 404 -8.21 -4.04 31.45
C HIS A 404 -7.58 -3.76 32.82
N GLU A 405 -6.53 -4.51 33.17
CA GLU A 405 -5.77 -4.34 34.40
C GLU A 405 -4.68 -3.27 34.22
N GLU A 406 -4.07 -2.85 35.32
CA GLU A 406 -2.89 -2.00 35.28
C GLU A 406 -1.73 -2.73 34.60
N LEU A 407 -1.12 -2.11 33.58
CA LEU A 407 -0.10 -2.70 32.73
C LEU A 407 1.10 -1.76 32.57
N MET A 408 2.30 -2.27 32.84
CA MET A 408 3.55 -1.58 32.54
C MET A 408 3.99 -1.95 31.11
N ILE A 409 3.93 -1.02 30.16
CA ILE A 409 4.52 -1.16 28.84
C ILE A 409 6.02 -0.85 28.94
N ARG A 410 6.86 -1.73 28.44
CA ARG A 410 8.30 -1.66 28.59
C ARG A 410 8.99 -1.42 27.27
N ASP A 411 9.75 -0.31 27.21
CA ASP A 411 10.70 -0.10 26.09
C ASP A 411 11.85 -1.11 26.25
N GLU A 412 12.14 -1.87 25.17
CA GLU A 412 13.18 -2.92 25.17
C GLU A 412 14.58 -2.38 25.50
N LYS A 413 14.86 -1.12 25.18
CA LYS A 413 16.21 -0.52 25.25
C LYS A 413 16.38 0.45 26.42
N TYR A 414 15.32 1.15 26.79
CA TYR A 414 15.41 2.29 27.72
C TYR A 414 14.32 2.22 28.79
N GLU A 415 14.67 1.75 29.99
CA GLU A 415 13.73 1.65 31.12
C GLU A 415 13.02 2.97 31.47
N PHE A 416 13.69 4.13 31.28
CA PHE A 416 13.07 5.43 31.53
C PHE A 416 11.94 5.79 30.55
N LYS A 417 11.78 5.04 29.46
CA LYS A 417 10.68 5.15 28.51
C LYS A 417 9.51 4.22 28.81
N ASN A 418 9.61 3.41 29.86
CA ASN A 418 8.49 2.60 30.33
C ASN A 418 7.29 3.47 30.63
N SER A 419 6.10 2.95 30.40
CA SER A 419 4.83 3.66 30.62
C SER A 419 3.87 2.78 31.39
N LEU A 420 3.30 3.33 32.47
CA LEU A 420 2.27 2.66 33.24
C LEU A 420 0.90 3.03 32.68
N LEU A 421 0.18 2.03 32.17
CA LEU A 421 -1.23 2.14 31.81
C LEU A 421 -2.07 1.79 33.01
N LYS A 422 -2.82 2.76 33.53
CA LYS A 422 -3.71 2.53 34.66
C LYS A 422 -5.02 1.92 34.18
N LYS A 423 -5.63 1.15 35.03
CA LYS A 423 -6.97 0.60 34.81
C LYS A 423 -7.94 1.71 34.37
N ASP A 424 -8.78 1.43 33.39
CA ASP A 424 -9.82 2.36 32.88
C ASP A 424 -9.28 3.63 32.16
N GLU A 425 -7.95 3.80 32.00
CA GLU A 425 -7.37 4.94 31.28
C GLU A 425 -6.99 4.60 29.82
N TYR A 426 -7.24 3.37 29.37
CA TYR A 426 -6.93 2.95 28.01
C TYR A 426 -7.99 2.01 27.43
N THR A 427 -8.02 1.92 26.12
CA THR A 427 -8.71 0.88 25.37
C THR A 427 -7.73 0.19 24.42
N TYR A 428 -8.10 -0.96 23.86
CA TYR A 428 -7.23 -1.67 22.93
C TYR A 428 -8.02 -2.27 21.76
N LYS A 429 -7.28 -2.58 20.70
CA LYS A 429 -7.76 -3.31 19.53
C LYS A 429 -6.71 -4.34 19.12
N LYS A 430 -7.10 -5.59 18.96
CA LYS A 430 -6.24 -6.59 18.31
C LYS A 430 -6.16 -6.27 16.82
N LEU A 431 -4.93 -6.08 16.30
CA LEU A 431 -4.71 -5.77 14.89
C LEU A 431 -4.66 -7.04 14.03
N THR A 432 -4.09 -8.12 14.56
CA THR A 432 -3.92 -9.39 13.86
C THR A 432 -5.24 -10.12 13.70
N LYS A 433 -5.62 -10.45 12.46
CA LYS A 433 -6.79 -11.26 12.10
C LYS A 433 -6.33 -12.58 11.46
N ILE A 434 -7.20 -13.60 11.45
CA ILE A 434 -6.96 -14.89 10.80
C ILE A 434 -7.72 -14.88 9.48
N TYR A 435 -7.02 -14.88 8.36
CA TYR A 435 -7.62 -14.88 7.02
C TYR A 435 -7.70 -16.28 6.40
N ILE A 436 -6.76 -17.14 6.76
CA ILE A 436 -6.76 -18.55 6.35
C ILE A 436 -6.56 -19.39 7.62
N LYS A 437 -7.40 -20.38 7.82
CA LYS A 437 -7.33 -21.33 8.92
C LYS A 437 -7.33 -22.74 8.38
N ASP A 438 -6.29 -23.53 8.72
CA ASP A 438 -6.13 -24.93 8.25
C ASP A 438 -6.30 -25.04 6.70
N GLY A 439 -5.70 -24.07 5.95
CA GLY A 439 -5.77 -23.98 4.49
C GLY A 439 -7.11 -23.47 3.93
N VAL A 440 -8.09 -23.14 4.78
CA VAL A 440 -9.41 -22.64 4.38
C VAL A 440 -9.48 -21.13 4.53
N ILE A 441 -9.85 -20.44 3.44
CA ILE A 441 -10.00 -18.98 3.41
C ILE A 441 -11.28 -18.58 4.15
N ASP A 442 -11.18 -17.62 5.08
CA ASP A 442 -12.34 -16.94 5.66
C ASP A 442 -12.95 -16.02 4.59
N LYS A 443 -14.10 -16.44 4.04
CA LYS A 443 -14.75 -15.73 2.94
C LYS A 443 -15.25 -14.35 3.33
N GLU A 444 -15.72 -14.17 4.57
CA GLU A 444 -16.25 -12.89 5.02
C GLU A 444 -15.13 -11.84 5.09
N LEU A 445 -14.01 -12.20 5.73
CA LEU A 445 -12.83 -11.31 5.79
C LEU A 445 -12.21 -11.09 4.41
N HIS A 446 -12.20 -12.10 3.53
CA HIS A 446 -11.72 -11.95 2.17
C HIS A 446 -12.57 -10.97 1.35
N ASP A 447 -13.91 -11.09 1.44
CA ASP A 447 -14.84 -10.20 0.74
C ASP A 447 -14.75 -8.75 1.25
N GLU A 448 -14.46 -8.55 2.54
CA GLU A 448 -14.16 -7.22 3.07
C GLU A 448 -12.93 -6.58 2.41
N LEU A 449 -11.85 -7.34 2.18
CA LEU A 449 -10.65 -6.84 1.49
C LEU A 449 -10.87 -6.56 0.00
N PHE A 450 -11.82 -7.27 -0.63
CA PHE A 450 -12.17 -7.06 -2.03
C PHE A 450 -12.84 -5.70 -2.26
N ASP A 451 -13.52 -5.16 -1.25
CA ASP A 451 -14.05 -3.81 -1.26
C ASP A 451 -12.96 -2.79 -0.90
N ILE A 452 -12.25 -2.31 -1.93
CA ILE A 452 -11.15 -1.36 -1.77
C ILE A 452 -11.60 -0.07 -1.07
N MET A 453 -12.86 0.34 -1.25
CA MET A 453 -13.38 1.54 -0.58
C MET A 453 -13.56 1.31 0.91
N LYS A 454 -13.82 0.07 1.36
CA LYS A 454 -13.77 -0.27 2.79
C LYS A 454 -12.35 -0.19 3.33
N SER A 455 -11.36 -0.71 2.60
CA SER A 455 -9.94 -0.59 2.99
C SER A 455 -9.48 0.87 3.03
N GLN A 456 -9.90 1.71 2.08
CA GLN A 456 -9.63 3.15 2.12
C GLN A 456 -10.31 3.83 3.32
N LYS A 457 -11.58 3.49 3.58
CA LYS A 457 -12.28 4.00 4.77
C LYS A 457 -11.54 3.59 6.05
N HIS A 458 -11.10 2.32 6.13
CA HIS A 458 -10.32 1.84 7.26
C HIS A 458 -9.02 2.63 7.44
N TYR A 459 -8.33 2.98 6.36
CA TYR A 459 -7.16 3.86 6.41
C TYR A 459 -7.49 5.23 7.00
N PHE A 460 -8.57 5.88 6.57
CA PHE A 460 -8.96 7.17 7.14
C PHE A 460 -9.37 7.06 8.61
N ASP A 461 -10.08 6.00 8.99
CA ASP A 461 -10.46 5.74 10.39
C ASP A 461 -9.22 5.49 11.27
N SER A 462 -8.21 4.76 10.76
CA SER A 462 -6.92 4.55 11.43
C SER A 462 -6.11 5.84 11.50
N LEU A 463 -6.04 6.61 10.40
CA LEU A 463 -5.34 7.88 10.37
C LEU A 463 -5.94 8.91 11.33
N ALA A 464 -7.27 8.92 11.50
CA ALA A 464 -7.94 9.81 12.46
C ALA A 464 -7.45 9.58 13.88
N LYS A 465 -7.09 8.35 14.22
CA LYS A 465 -6.58 7.95 15.55
C LYS A 465 -5.07 8.17 15.75
N VAL A 466 -4.33 8.53 14.72
CA VAL A 466 -2.92 8.95 14.85
C VAL A 466 -2.90 10.41 15.32
N SER A 467 -2.12 10.72 16.35
CA SER A 467 -2.03 12.09 16.86
C SER A 467 -1.37 13.07 15.88
N PRO A 468 -1.67 14.38 15.93
CA PRO A 468 -1.19 15.35 14.94
C PRO A 468 0.33 15.38 14.79
N GLU A 469 1.09 15.28 15.89
CA GLU A 469 2.55 15.30 15.88
C GLU A 469 3.17 14.08 15.20
N ARG A 470 2.47 12.93 15.19
CA ARG A 470 2.87 11.70 14.51
C ARG A 470 2.46 11.67 13.03
N LYS A 471 1.52 12.56 12.63
CA LYS A 471 1.11 12.74 11.22
C LYS A 471 2.04 13.66 10.43
N ARG A 472 3.02 14.28 11.04
CA ARG A 472 3.95 15.16 10.33
C ARG A 472 4.64 14.41 9.21
N LEU A 473 4.83 15.08 8.08
CA LEU A 473 5.57 14.52 6.93
C LEU A 473 7.08 14.59 7.15
N GLU A 474 7.53 15.52 7.96
CA GLU A 474 8.92 15.71 8.32
C GLU A 474 9.07 15.62 9.84
N ASN A 475 10.06 14.89 10.30
CA ASN A 475 10.38 14.69 11.71
C ASN A 475 9.12 14.37 12.56
N PRO A 476 8.37 13.30 12.21
CA PRO A 476 7.23 12.89 13.01
C PRO A 476 7.67 12.46 14.41
N HIS A 477 6.82 12.69 15.41
CA HIS A 477 7.07 12.16 16.74
C HIS A 477 7.06 10.63 16.73
N SER A 478 8.06 10.02 17.37
CA SER A 478 8.21 8.56 17.39
C SER A 478 7.01 7.87 18.04
N TYR A 479 6.57 6.78 17.45
CA TYR A 479 5.55 5.92 18.01
C TYR A 479 6.17 4.79 18.83
N LYS A 480 5.50 4.33 19.85
CA LYS A 480 5.93 3.23 20.69
C LYS A 480 5.44 1.90 20.12
N VAL A 481 6.37 1.01 19.82
CA VAL A 481 6.10 -0.40 19.55
C VAL A 481 6.90 -1.20 20.54
N ASP A 482 6.23 -1.68 21.57
CA ASP A 482 6.84 -2.30 22.72
C ASP A 482 6.54 -3.81 22.75
N LEU A 483 7.44 -4.56 23.36
CA LEU A 483 7.29 -6.01 23.53
C LEU A 483 6.71 -6.30 24.92
N SER A 484 5.91 -7.37 25.04
CA SER A 484 5.52 -7.86 26.36
C SER A 484 6.74 -8.31 27.18
N SER A 485 6.61 -8.27 28.49
CA SER A 485 7.69 -8.72 29.41
C SER A 485 8.07 -10.17 29.16
N ASP A 486 7.11 -11.03 28.86
CA ASP A 486 7.36 -12.44 28.57
C ASP A 486 8.11 -12.63 27.25
N LEU A 487 7.79 -11.85 26.23
CA LEU A 487 8.50 -11.84 24.94
C LEU A 487 9.95 -11.30 25.12
N ILE A 488 10.14 -10.24 25.90
CA ILE A 488 11.46 -9.70 26.24
C ILE A 488 12.29 -10.77 26.95
N ASN A 489 11.73 -11.42 27.98
CA ASN A 489 12.40 -12.46 28.72
C ASN A 489 12.79 -13.65 27.84
N LEU A 490 11.89 -14.09 26.96
CA LEU A 490 12.15 -15.14 25.98
C LEU A 490 13.32 -14.76 25.04
N LYS A 491 13.28 -13.54 24.49
CA LYS A 491 14.31 -13.03 23.57
C LYS A 491 15.67 -12.99 24.21
N TYR A 492 15.81 -12.40 25.38
CA TYR A 492 17.08 -12.30 26.09
C TYR A 492 17.55 -13.66 26.66
N GLY A 493 16.62 -14.51 27.08
CA GLY A 493 16.93 -15.89 27.46
C GLY A 493 17.59 -16.67 26.32
N LEU A 494 17.10 -16.59 25.11
CA LEU A 494 17.70 -17.20 23.93
C LEU A 494 19.06 -16.58 23.57
N ILE A 495 19.18 -15.26 23.63
CA ILE A 495 20.42 -14.54 23.35
C ILE A 495 21.51 -15.02 24.36
N ASN A 496 21.17 -15.06 25.64
CA ASN A 496 22.13 -15.49 26.69
C ASN A 496 22.51 -16.95 26.52
N LYS A 497 21.58 -17.84 26.20
CA LYS A 497 21.84 -19.25 25.92
C LYS A 497 22.87 -19.45 24.80
N ILE A 498 22.75 -18.65 23.72
CA ILE A 498 23.64 -18.73 22.54
C ILE A 498 25.02 -18.10 22.83
N LYS A 499 25.09 -17.01 23.63
CA LYS A 499 26.35 -16.34 23.95
C LYS A 499 27.16 -17.02 25.04
N ASN A 500 26.53 -17.87 25.86
CA ASN A 500 27.18 -18.60 26.95
C ASN A 500 27.62 -20.02 26.53
N VAL A 501 27.58 -20.35 25.24
CA VAL A 501 28.18 -21.51 24.60
C VAL A 501 29.45 -21.05 23.89
#